data_735c5e518c18f725d4abeaa433be181c
#
_entry.id   735c5e518c18f725d4abeaa433be181c
#
_cell.length_a   1.000
_cell.length_b   1.000
_cell.length_c   1.000
_cell.angle_alpha   90.00
_cell.angle_beta   90.00
_cell.angle_gamma   90.00
#
_symmetry.space_group_name_H-M   'P 1'
#
loop_
_entity.id
_entity.type
_entity.pdbx_description
1 polymer ?
#
loop_
_entity_poly.entity_id
_entity_poly.type
_entity_poly.pdbx_seq_one_letter_code
_entity_poly.pdbx_strand_id
1 'polypeptide(L)'
;MAKFKKERIESLVKNSKVIGNLFIPENEKVFKYPAAFIGGPMTSVKEQVTGVYAQALAERGFVTLAIDHRYFGESQGKPRQYEKYLDKILDIRRALDFLKKRPEVDEGFVSLVGVCLGAGYTLAAASQISGVHRLATVAGYYRDTEEMKLNNGDDFYNKISSGIKAREHYELTGKVLSIPAASLIKEAAMQTKDTVD
;
A
#
# COMPACT_ATOMS: atom_id res chain seq x y z
N MET A 1 -0.52 15.57 -22.35
CA MET A 1 -0.08 14.55 -21.36
C MET A 1 1.00 13.72 -22.04
N ALA A 2 2.07 13.39 -21.32
CA ALA A 2 3.13 12.57 -21.88
C ALA A 2 2.62 11.14 -22.12
N LYS A 3 3.13 10.49 -23.18
CA LYS A 3 2.94 9.04 -23.36
C LYS A 3 3.77 8.32 -22.30
N PHE A 4 3.34 7.13 -21.91
CA PHE A 4 4.10 6.28 -20.99
C PHE A 4 3.99 4.80 -21.42
N LYS A 5 5.01 4.03 -21.05
CA LYS A 5 4.99 2.57 -21.12
C LYS A 5 4.57 2.00 -19.78
N LYS A 6 3.75 0.95 -19.78
CA LYS A 6 3.39 0.19 -18.59
C LYS A 6 4.09 -1.17 -18.62
N GLU A 7 4.84 -1.49 -17.59
CA GLU A 7 5.51 -2.78 -17.38
C GLU A 7 4.93 -3.49 -16.16
N ARG A 8 4.59 -4.78 -16.31
CA ARG A 8 4.33 -5.63 -15.16
C ARG A 8 5.67 -6.08 -14.57
N ILE A 9 5.89 -5.82 -13.31
CA ILE A 9 7.12 -6.20 -12.61
C ILE A 9 6.87 -7.27 -11.56
N GLU A 10 7.91 -8.06 -11.28
CA GLU A 10 7.95 -9.03 -10.19
C GLU A 10 9.19 -8.76 -9.33
N SER A 11 9.03 -8.76 -8.01
CA SER A 11 10.11 -8.61 -7.04
C SER A 11 9.93 -9.60 -5.90
N LEU A 12 11.02 -9.91 -5.18
CA LEU A 12 10.97 -10.79 -4.01
C LEU A 12 11.08 -9.99 -2.72
N VAL A 13 10.14 -10.22 -1.81
CA VAL A 13 10.16 -9.69 -0.46
C VAL A 13 9.99 -10.85 0.53
N LYS A 14 11.02 -11.15 1.32
CA LYS A 14 11.04 -12.31 2.23
C LYS A 14 10.58 -13.60 1.54
N ASN A 15 11.15 -13.91 0.39
CA ASN A 15 10.81 -15.09 -0.43
C ASN A 15 9.38 -15.13 -0.98
N SER A 16 8.61 -14.06 -0.87
CA SER A 16 7.29 -13.93 -1.48
C SER A 16 7.38 -13.05 -2.72
N LYS A 17 6.74 -13.47 -3.81
CA LYS A 17 6.62 -12.65 -5.01
C LYS A 17 5.66 -11.49 -4.75
N VAL A 18 6.12 -10.30 -5.04
CA VAL A 18 5.33 -9.05 -5.06
C VAL A 18 5.22 -8.59 -6.50
N ILE A 19 4.00 -8.38 -6.95
CA ILE A 19 3.69 -7.98 -8.31
C ILE A 19 3.30 -6.51 -8.34
N GLY A 20 3.78 -5.79 -9.36
CA GLY A 20 3.49 -4.38 -9.54
C GLY A 20 3.32 -3.98 -10.98
N ASN A 21 2.80 -2.78 -11.17
CA ASN A 21 2.76 -2.06 -12.43
C ASN A 21 3.70 -0.86 -12.33
N LEU A 22 4.73 -0.85 -13.17
CA LEU A 22 5.65 0.26 -13.34
C LEU A 22 5.22 1.05 -14.57
N PHE A 23 5.08 2.36 -14.42
CA PHE A 23 4.74 3.28 -15.50
C PHE A 23 5.95 4.18 -15.77
N ILE A 24 6.44 4.20 -16.99
CA ILE A 24 7.66 4.90 -17.40
C ILE A 24 7.27 5.93 -18.46
N PRO A 25 7.47 7.24 -18.22
CA PRO A 25 7.22 8.25 -19.24
C PRO A 25 8.10 8.03 -20.48
N GLU A 26 7.55 8.30 -21.64
CA GLU A 26 8.27 8.23 -22.93
C GLU A 26 8.57 9.64 -23.43
N ASN A 27 9.81 10.11 -23.19
CA ASN A 27 10.30 11.37 -23.71
C ASN A 27 11.78 11.25 -24.06
N GLU A 28 12.10 11.24 -25.35
CA GLU A 28 13.46 11.06 -25.89
C GLU A 28 14.48 12.10 -25.41
N LYS A 29 14.01 13.25 -24.88
CA LYS A 29 14.87 14.34 -24.38
C LYS A 29 15.22 14.21 -22.89
N VAL A 30 14.63 13.23 -22.19
CA VAL A 30 14.82 13.05 -20.74
C VAL A 30 15.47 11.69 -20.47
N PHE A 31 16.66 11.70 -19.89
CA PHE A 31 17.39 10.46 -19.57
C PHE A 31 17.02 9.84 -18.24
N LYS A 32 16.64 10.69 -17.24
CA LYS A 32 16.21 10.25 -15.91
C LYS A 32 15.02 11.06 -15.45
N TYR A 33 14.09 10.39 -14.78
CA TYR A 33 12.85 10.96 -14.28
C TYR A 33 12.80 10.93 -12.75
N PRO A 34 12.14 11.90 -12.13
CA PRO A 34 11.71 11.74 -10.74
C PRO A 34 10.79 10.52 -10.65
N ALA A 35 10.79 9.86 -9.50
CA ALA A 35 9.97 8.68 -9.30
C ALA A 35 9.04 8.80 -8.10
N ALA A 36 7.93 8.04 -8.11
CA ALA A 36 7.00 7.94 -7.01
C ALA A 36 6.47 6.51 -6.83
N PHE A 37 6.50 6.03 -5.60
CA PHE A 37 5.71 4.87 -5.18
C PHE A 37 4.33 5.34 -4.72
N ILE A 38 3.28 4.58 -5.08
CA ILE A 38 1.90 4.90 -4.72
C ILE A 38 1.37 3.84 -3.74
N GLY A 39 1.14 4.26 -2.48
CA GLY A 39 0.50 3.45 -1.44
C GLY A 39 -1.01 3.68 -1.42
N GLY A 40 -1.79 2.61 -1.47
CA GLY A 40 -3.24 2.65 -1.61
C GLY A 40 -4.04 2.51 -0.31
N PRO A 41 -5.36 2.64 -0.41
CA PRO A 41 -6.29 2.37 0.67
C PRO A 41 -6.17 0.96 1.25
N MET A 42 -6.85 0.72 2.37
CA MET A 42 -7.01 -0.61 2.92
C MET A 42 -7.56 -1.56 1.85
N THR A 43 -7.02 -2.79 1.77
CA THR A 43 -7.40 -3.83 0.80
C THR A 43 -7.19 -3.51 -0.68
N SER A 44 -6.66 -2.33 -1.03
CA SER A 44 -6.44 -1.91 -2.41
C SER A 44 -5.42 -2.79 -3.14
N VAL A 45 -5.65 -2.97 -4.44
CA VAL A 45 -4.74 -3.61 -5.39
C VAL A 45 -4.23 -2.60 -6.42
N LYS A 46 -3.16 -2.96 -7.14
CA LYS A 46 -2.42 -2.08 -8.05
C LYS A 46 -3.23 -1.50 -9.23
N GLU A 47 -4.36 -2.10 -9.56
CA GLU A 47 -5.27 -1.64 -10.63
C GLU A 47 -6.27 -0.56 -10.17
N GLN A 48 -6.49 -0.45 -8.86
CA GLN A 48 -7.48 0.47 -8.30
C GLN A 48 -6.89 1.88 -8.11
N VAL A 49 -7.14 2.51 -6.97
CA VAL A 49 -6.70 3.89 -6.68
C VAL A 49 -5.21 4.09 -6.96
N THR A 50 -4.36 3.14 -6.57
CA THR A 50 -2.91 3.24 -6.79
C THR A 50 -2.55 3.31 -8.27
N GLY A 51 -3.22 2.52 -9.11
CA GLY A 51 -3.01 2.53 -10.55
C GLY A 51 -3.44 3.84 -11.20
N VAL A 52 -4.57 4.41 -10.75
CA VAL A 52 -5.07 5.70 -11.25
C VAL A 52 -4.07 6.83 -10.95
N TYR A 53 -3.59 6.92 -9.71
CA TYR A 53 -2.57 7.92 -9.34
C TYR A 53 -1.24 7.69 -10.05
N ALA A 54 -0.81 6.41 -10.17
CA ALA A 54 0.42 6.07 -10.86
C ALA A 54 0.39 6.50 -12.32
N GLN A 55 -0.70 6.22 -13.04
CA GLN A 55 -0.88 6.67 -14.41
C GLN A 55 -0.87 8.19 -14.51
N ALA A 56 -1.66 8.88 -13.68
CA ALA A 56 -1.77 10.35 -13.71
C ALA A 56 -0.43 11.05 -13.46
N LEU A 57 0.44 10.49 -12.62
CA LEU A 57 1.78 11.02 -12.39
C LEU A 57 2.75 10.66 -13.52
N ALA A 58 2.62 9.47 -14.13
CA ALA A 58 3.43 9.09 -15.29
C ALA A 58 3.18 10.04 -16.48
N GLU A 59 1.93 10.41 -16.71
CA GLU A 59 1.55 11.42 -17.72
C GLU A 59 2.16 12.81 -17.45
N ARG A 60 2.63 13.04 -16.23
CA ARG A 60 3.29 14.27 -15.77
C ARG A 60 4.81 14.15 -15.64
N GLY A 61 5.38 13.06 -16.14
CA GLY A 61 6.82 12.87 -16.21
C GLY A 61 7.46 12.22 -14.97
N PHE A 62 6.72 11.43 -14.21
CA PHE A 62 7.26 10.62 -13.13
C PHE A 62 7.33 9.15 -13.54
N VAL A 63 8.41 8.45 -13.22
CA VAL A 63 8.38 6.99 -13.15
C VAL A 63 7.58 6.60 -11.91
N THR A 64 6.52 5.80 -12.08
CA THR A 64 5.64 5.47 -10.95
C THR A 64 5.46 3.99 -10.79
N LEU A 65 5.33 3.56 -9.53
CA LEU A 65 5.15 2.17 -9.16
C LEU A 65 3.95 2.00 -8.25
N ALA A 66 3.00 1.16 -8.68
CA ALA A 66 1.90 0.63 -7.88
C ALA A 66 2.07 -0.89 -7.73
N ILE A 67 1.97 -1.41 -6.51
CA ILE A 67 2.12 -2.84 -6.24
C ILE A 67 0.85 -3.43 -5.63
N ASP A 68 0.67 -4.73 -5.83
CA ASP A 68 -0.10 -5.53 -4.90
C ASP A 68 0.79 -5.84 -3.69
N HIS A 69 0.40 -5.42 -2.52
CA HIS A 69 1.09 -5.86 -1.31
C HIS A 69 1.00 -7.37 -1.15
N ARG A 70 1.94 -7.98 -0.42
CA ARG A 70 1.80 -9.41 -0.04
C ARG A 70 0.40 -9.65 0.53
N TYR A 71 -0.16 -10.82 0.24
CA TYR A 71 -1.51 -11.27 0.59
C TYR A 71 -2.64 -10.72 -0.29
N PHE A 72 -2.37 -9.75 -1.19
CA PHE A 72 -3.37 -9.10 -2.05
C PHE A 72 -3.09 -9.35 -3.54
N GLY A 73 -4.13 -9.20 -4.36
CA GLY A 73 -4.05 -9.26 -5.81
C GLY A 73 -3.28 -10.46 -6.35
N GLU A 74 -2.32 -10.20 -7.25
CA GLU A 74 -1.44 -11.21 -7.82
C GLU A 74 -0.24 -11.57 -6.94
N SER A 75 0.05 -10.79 -5.89
CA SER A 75 1.17 -11.04 -4.99
C SER A 75 0.92 -12.26 -4.12
N GLN A 76 2.01 -12.95 -3.76
CA GLN A 76 1.97 -14.12 -2.89
C GLN A 76 1.69 -13.76 -1.43
N GLY A 77 1.40 -14.77 -0.64
CA GLY A 77 1.15 -14.70 0.80
C GLY A 77 -0.17 -15.33 1.20
N LYS A 78 -0.18 -15.94 2.37
CA LYS A 78 -1.35 -16.55 3.01
C LYS A 78 -1.40 -16.12 4.48
N PRO A 79 -2.59 -15.97 5.08
CA PRO A 79 -3.92 -16.02 4.42
C PRO A 79 -4.09 -14.88 3.42
N ARG A 80 -5.01 -15.02 2.46
CA ARG A 80 -5.32 -13.93 1.50
C ARG A 80 -6.07 -12.80 2.20
N GLN A 81 -5.88 -11.57 1.68
CA GLN A 81 -6.46 -10.34 2.21
C GLN A 81 -6.08 -10.05 3.68
N TYR A 82 -4.87 -10.45 4.07
CA TYR A 82 -4.34 -10.20 5.41
C TYR A 82 -3.72 -8.81 5.51
N GLU A 83 -4.42 -7.91 6.21
CA GLU A 83 -3.98 -6.52 6.41
C GLU A 83 -2.88 -6.44 7.48
N LYS A 84 -1.66 -6.85 7.14
CA LYS A 84 -0.51 -6.86 8.04
C LYS A 84 0.37 -5.63 7.81
N TYR A 85 0.21 -4.61 8.63
CA TYR A 85 0.85 -3.31 8.45
C TYR A 85 2.38 -3.34 8.35
N LEU A 86 3.05 -4.16 9.19
CA LEU A 86 4.52 -4.31 9.16
C LEU A 86 5.01 -4.89 7.82
N ASP A 87 4.26 -5.82 7.25
CA ASP A 87 4.61 -6.40 5.97
C ASP A 87 4.38 -5.39 4.83
N LYS A 88 3.33 -4.56 4.90
CA LYS A 88 3.10 -3.47 3.93
C LYS A 88 4.20 -2.40 4.00
N ILE A 89 4.63 -2.00 5.19
CA ILE A 89 5.76 -1.08 5.36
C ILE A 89 7.03 -1.65 4.71
N LEU A 90 7.31 -2.95 4.93
CA LEU A 90 8.46 -3.60 4.32
C LEU A 90 8.34 -3.67 2.78
N ASP A 91 7.15 -3.96 2.27
CA ASP A 91 6.89 -3.97 0.82
C ASP A 91 7.14 -2.59 0.19
N ILE A 92 6.71 -1.52 0.84
CA ILE A 92 6.97 -0.13 0.43
C ILE A 92 8.49 0.13 0.38
N ARG A 93 9.22 -0.26 1.41
CA ARG A 93 10.68 -0.09 1.46
C ARG A 93 11.36 -0.82 0.29
N ARG A 94 10.95 -2.05 0.00
CA ARG A 94 11.50 -2.81 -1.13
C ARG A 94 11.11 -2.24 -2.48
N ALA A 95 9.90 -1.69 -2.59
CA ALA A 95 9.48 -0.97 -3.78
C ALA A 95 10.31 0.29 -4.03
N LEU A 96 10.68 1.03 -2.98
CA LEU A 96 11.60 2.17 -3.08
C LEU A 96 13.01 1.72 -3.50
N ASP A 97 13.54 0.66 -2.91
CA ASP A 97 14.83 0.08 -3.29
C ASP A 97 14.84 -0.35 -4.76
N PHE A 98 13.72 -0.89 -5.24
CA PHE A 98 13.54 -1.25 -6.65
C PHE A 98 13.54 -0.02 -7.56
N LEU A 99 12.77 1.02 -7.23
CA LEU A 99 12.72 2.27 -8.00
C LEU A 99 14.08 2.93 -8.11
N LYS A 100 14.83 3.05 -7.01
CA LYS A 100 16.16 3.67 -6.99
C LYS A 100 17.17 2.97 -7.89
N LYS A 101 17.00 1.69 -8.16
CA LYS A 101 17.89 0.89 -9.02
C LYS A 101 17.51 0.92 -10.49
N ARG A 102 16.39 1.54 -10.84
CA ARG A 102 15.97 1.63 -12.24
C ARG A 102 16.81 2.65 -12.99
N PRO A 103 17.31 2.32 -14.21
CA PRO A 103 18.15 3.22 -14.98
C PRO A 103 17.42 4.51 -15.40
N GLU A 104 16.08 4.44 -15.54
CA GLU A 104 15.25 5.58 -15.89
C GLU A 104 14.99 6.54 -14.71
N VAL A 105 15.34 6.14 -13.48
CA VAL A 105 15.02 6.90 -12.28
C VAL A 105 16.20 7.75 -11.85
N ASP A 106 15.93 9.02 -11.52
CA ASP A 106 16.83 9.85 -10.74
C ASP A 106 16.68 9.50 -9.25
N GLU A 107 17.67 8.79 -8.70
CA GLU A 107 17.64 8.29 -7.33
C GLU A 107 17.54 9.38 -6.25
N GLY A 108 17.97 10.61 -6.58
CA GLY A 108 17.83 11.78 -5.69
C GLY A 108 16.40 12.31 -5.61
N PHE A 109 15.52 11.92 -6.52
CA PHE A 109 14.13 12.42 -6.61
C PHE A 109 13.08 11.32 -6.51
N VAL A 110 13.25 10.40 -5.57
CA VAL A 110 12.28 9.33 -5.29
C VAL A 110 11.34 9.74 -4.17
N SER A 111 10.05 9.70 -4.44
CA SER A 111 8.98 10.20 -3.56
C SER A 111 7.98 9.10 -3.20
N LEU A 112 7.18 9.37 -2.17
CA LEU A 112 6.06 8.54 -1.74
C LEU A 112 4.75 9.31 -1.89
N VAL A 113 3.70 8.63 -2.36
CA VAL A 113 2.32 9.13 -2.34
C VAL A 113 1.47 8.10 -1.60
N GLY A 114 0.83 8.51 -0.52
CA GLY A 114 -0.06 7.64 0.26
C GLY A 114 -1.50 8.10 0.18
N VAL A 115 -2.42 7.18 -0.10
CA VAL A 115 -3.86 7.46 -0.18
C VAL A 115 -4.58 6.69 0.93
N CYS A 116 -5.44 7.36 1.69
CA CYS A 116 -6.22 6.80 2.79
C CYS A 116 -5.30 6.13 3.84
N LEU A 117 -5.50 4.86 4.17
CA LEU A 117 -4.64 4.10 5.09
C LEU A 117 -3.20 3.95 4.57
N GLY A 118 -3.00 3.95 3.24
CA GLY A 118 -1.68 4.01 2.61
C GLY A 118 -0.87 5.24 2.99
N ALA A 119 -1.51 6.34 3.39
CA ALA A 119 -0.83 7.53 3.92
C ALA A 119 -0.07 7.20 5.22
N GLY A 120 -0.70 6.51 6.15
CA GLY A 120 -0.05 6.05 7.39
C GLY A 120 1.11 5.09 7.12
N TYR A 121 0.95 4.15 6.19
CA TYR A 121 2.01 3.20 5.84
C TYR A 121 3.20 3.85 5.13
N THR A 122 2.95 4.78 4.20
CA THR A 122 4.03 5.52 3.52
C THR A 122 4.77 6.46 4.46
N LEU A 123 4.06 7.11 5.41
CA LEU A 123 4.68 7.92 6.45
C LEU A 123 5.57 7.06 7.35
N ALA A 124 5.07 5.91 7.83
CA ALA A 124 5.84 4.97 8.65
C ALA A 124 7.05 4.40 7.89
N ALA A 125 6.92 4.13 6.59
CA ALA A 125 8.05 3.73 5.76
C ALA A 125 9.08 4.84 5.63
N ALA A 126 8.64 6.08 5.34
CA ALA A 126 9.51 7.24 5.17
C ALA A 126 10.32 7.56 6.45
N SER A 127 9.74 7.37 7.63
CA SER A 127 10.44 7.61 8.91
C SER A 127 11.59 6.62 9.16
N GLN A 128 11.65 5.51 8.42
CA GLN A 128 12.63 4.44 8.60
C GLN A 128 13.65 4.33 7.44
N ILE A 129 13.56 5.21 6.44
CA ILE A 129 14.37 5.13 5.22
C ILE A 129 14.98 6.50 4.92
N SER A 130 16.28 6.53 4.62
CA SER A 130 16.92 7.71 4.05
C SER A 130 16.66 7.85 2.55
N GLY A 131 16.70 9.08 2.04
CA GLY A 131 16.63 9.36 0.60
C GLY A 131 15.20 9.24 0.02
N VAL A 132 14.17 9.48 0.83
CA VAL A 132 12.84 9.85 0.34
C VAL A 132 12.87 11.37 0.13
N HIS A 133 12.71 11.80 -1.13
CA HIS A 133 12.77 13.20 -1.50
C HIS A 133 11.54 13.97 -1.02
N ARG A 134 10.35 13.41 -1.25
CA ARG A 134 9.07 13.99 -0.83
C ARG A 134 8.06 12.92 -0.45
N LEU A 135 7.17 13.29 0.47
CA LEU A 135 6.00 12.51 0.84
C LEU A 135 4.75 13.37 0.63
N ALA A 136 3.79 12.86 -0.11
CA ALA A 136 2.47 13.44 -0.25
C ALA A 136 1.42 12.46 0.28
N THR A 137 0.39 12.97 0.95
CA THR A 137 -0.73 12.18 1.43
C THR A 137 -2.04 12.74 0.93
N VAL A 138 -2.96 11.86 0.54
CA VAL A 138 -4.27 12.22 0.00
C VAL A 138 -5.33 11.54 0.84
N ALA A 139 -6.27 12.32 1.39
CA ALA A 139 -7.33 11.83 2.29
C ALA A 139 -6.76 10.86 3.34
N GLY A 140 -5.65 11.27 3.98
CA GLY A 140 -4.84 10.41 4.84
C GLY A 140 -5.60 9.92 6.06
N TYR A 141 -5.53 8.60 6.32
CA TYR A 141 -6.03 7.99 7.54
C TYR A 141 -4.83 7.52 8.36
N TYR A 142 -4.68 8.13 9.52
CA TYR A 142 -3.60 7.85 10.46
C TYR A 142 -4.19 7.22 11.70
N ARG A 143 -3.56 6.15 12.20
CA ARG A 143 -4.01 5.46 13.41
C ARG A 143 -3.12 5.83 14.58
N ASP A 144 -3.64 6.63 15.49
CA ASP A 144 -3.07 6.83 16.81
C ASP A 144 -3.71 5.87 17.81
N THR A 145 -2.89 5.12 18.53
CA THR A 145 -3.37 4.07 19.44
C THR A 145 -4.12 4.65 20.63
N GLU A 146 -3.67 5.77 21.18
CA GLU A 146 -4.30 6.38 22.35
C GLU A 146 -5.64 7.02 21.96
N GLU A 147 -5.68 7.70 20.83
CA GLU A 147 -6.94 8.22 20.29
C GLU A 147 -7.94 7.10 19.98
N MET A 148 -7.48 5.99 19.40
CA MET A 148 -8.34 4.83 19.15
C MET A 148 -8.91 4.21 20.41
N LYS A 149 -8.13 4.14 21.51
CA LYS A 149 -8.61 3.66 22.80
C LYS A 149 -9.67 4.59 23.36
N LEU A 150 -9.42 5.90 23.34
CA LEU A 150 -10.37 6.91 23.85
C LEU A 150 -11.69 6.87 23.06
N ASN A 151 -11.64 6.80 21.74
CA ASN A 151 -12.83 6.86 20.89
C ASN A 151 -13.63 5.55 20.85
N ASN A 152 -13.00 4.41 21.08
CA ASN A 152 -13.65 3.09 20.97
C ASN A 152 -13.88 2.39 22.31
N GLY A 153 -13.29 2.88 23.42
CA GLY A 153 -13.46 2.25 24.74
C GLY A 153 -13.21 0.74 24.72
N ASP A 154 -14.14 -0.03 25.29
CA ASP A 154 -14.05 -1.49 25.36
C ASP A 154 -14.04 -2.17 23.98
N ASP A 155 -14.63 -1.56 22.97
CA ASP A 155 -14.61 -2.10 21.59
C ASP A 155 -13.21 -2.16 21.00
N PHE A 156 -12.29 -1.28 21.41
CA PHE A 156 -10.88 -1.35 21.05
C PHE A 156 -10.24 -2.67 21.47
N TYR A 157 -10.41 -3.04 22.74
CA TYR A 157 -9.84 -4.28 23.29
C TYR A 157 -10.55 -5.52 22.75
N ASN A 158 -11.87 -5.46 22.53
CA ASN A 158 -12.65 -6.53 21.91
C ASN A 158 -12.17 -6.83 20.47
N LYS A 159 -11.91 -5.81 19.67
CA LYS A 159 -11.36 -5.98 18.30
C LYS A 159 -9.96 -6.60 18.31
N ILE A 160 -9.08 -6.17 19.23
CA ILE A 160 -7.76 -6.78 19.39
C ILE A 160 -7.87 -8.25 19.79
N SER A 161 -8.68 -8.56 20.81
CA SER A 161 -8.91 -9.94 21.27
C SER A 161 -9.46 -10.82 20.16
N SER A 162 -10.42 -10.32 19.39
CA SER A 162 -10.98 -11.05 18.23
C SER A 162 -9.92 -11.33 17.15
N GLY A 163 -9.06 -10.35 16.87
CA GLY A 163 -7.95 -10.52 15.93
C GLY A 163 -6.92 -11.56 16.40
N ILE A 164 -6.61 -11.59 17.71
CA ILE A 164 -5.72 -12.61 18.30
C ILE A 164 -6.34 -14.00 18.14
N LYS A 165 -7.60 -14.17 18.52
CA LYS A 165 -8.35 -15.45 18.38
C LYS A 165 -8.40 -15.92 16.92
N ALA A 166 -8.65 -15.00 16.00
CA ALA A 166 -8.68 -15.33 14.57
C ALA A 166 -7.31 -15.82 14.05
N ARG A 167 -6.22 -15.21 14.50
CA ARG A 167 -4.86 -15.65 14.18
C ARG A 167 -4.57 -17.04 14.76
N GLU A 168 -4.84 -17.27 16.04
CA GLU A 168 -4.66 -18.57 16.70
C GLU A 168 -5.48 -19.66 16.01
N HIS A 169 -6.74 -19.36 15.66
CA HIS A 169 -7.58 -20.29 14.91
C HIS A 169 -6.94 -20.66 13.57
N TYR A 170 -6.41 -19.68 12.83
CA TYR A 170 -5.73 -19.94 11.57
C TYR A 170 -4.45 -20.78 11.75
N GLU A 171 -3.63 -20.46 12.75
CA GLU A 171 -2.40 -21.21 13.06
C GLU A 171 -2.69 -22.67 13.41
N LEU A 172 -3.79 -22.94 14.12
CA LEU A 172 -4.19 -24.29 14.54
C LEU A 172 -4.90 -25.08 13.44
N THR A 173 -5.72 -24.43 12.61
CA THR A 173 -6.66 -25.14 11.72
C THR A 173 -6.41 -24.90 10.23
N GLY A 174 -5.63 -23.88 9.88
CA GLY A 174 -5.49 -23.38 8.51
C GLY A 174 -6.74 -22.67 7.96
N LYS A 175 -7.81 -22.53 8.76
CA LYS A 175 -9.06 -21.86 8.35
C LYS A 175 -9.02 -20.38 8.70
N VAL A 176 -9.44 -19.54 7.76
CA VAL A 176 -9.45 -18.07 7.92
C VAL A 176 -10.81 -17.64 8.48
N LEU A 177 -10.75 -16.85 9.56
CA LEU A 177 -11.88 -16.06 10.02
C LEU A 177 -11.73 -14.66 9.44
N SER A 178 -12.74 -14.16 8.75
CA SER A 178 -12.71 -12.86 8.07
C SER A 178 -13.85 -11.97 8.54
N ILE A 179 -13.62 -10.65 8.45
CA ILE A 179 -14.64 -9.62 8.64
C ILE A 179 -14.76 -8.80 7.36
N PRO A 180 -15.90 -8.17 7.08
CA PRO A 180 -16.02 -7.23 5.97
C PRO A 180 -15.03 -6.08 6.11
N ALA A 181 -14.43 -5.67 5.00
CA ALA A 181 -13.53 -4.50 4.99
C ALA A 181 -14.31 -3.21 5.28
N ALA A 182 -15.49 -3.07 4.67
CA ALA A 182 -16.40 -1.96 4.87
C ALA A 182 -17.85 -2.45 4.86
N SER A 183 -18.68 -1.99 5.80
CA SER A 183 -20.09 -2.34 5.90
C SER A 183 -20.74 -1.50 7.02
N LEU A 184 -22.06 -1.56 7.12
CA LEU A 184 -22.81 -0.97 8.24
C LEU A 184 -22.78 -1.84 9.50
N ILE A 185 -22.38 -3.11 9.41
CA ILE A 185 -22.36 -4.00 10.58
C ILE A 185 -21.19 -3.64 11.52
N LYS A 186 -21.39 -3.87 12.83
CA LYS A 186 -20.43 -3.51 13.87
C LYS A 186 -19.07 -4.19 13.71
N GLU A 187 -19.05 -5.39 13.18
CA GLU A 187 -17.85 -6.22 12.99
C GLU A 187 -16.97 -5.77 11.82
N ALA A 188 -17.48 -4.90 10.94
CA ALA A 188 -16.69 -4.42 9.80
C ALA A 188 -15.47 -3.62 10.25
N ALA A 189 -14.38 -3.69 9.48
CA ALA A 189 -13.17 -2.92 9.73
C ALA A 189 -13.39 -1.41 9.59
N MET A 190 -14.28 -1.00 8.67
CA MET A 190 -14.82 0.36 8.55
C MET A 190 -16.34 0.31 8.53
N GLN A 191 -16.96 1.13 9.38
CA GLN A 191 -18.40 1.34 9.37
C GLN A 191 -18.70 2.62 8.61
N THR A 192 -19.26 2.50 7.41
CA THR A 192 -19.59 3.65 6.57
C THR A 192 -20.87 3.43 5.81
N LYS A 193 -21.71 4.47 5.73
CA LYS A 193 -22.95 4.46 4.96
C LYS A 193 -22.69 4.52 3.44
N ASP A 194 -21.55 5.06 3.04
CA ASP A 194 -21.25 5.34 1.62
C ASP A 194 -20.75 4.11 0.84
N THR A 195 -20.72 2.93 1.45
CA THR A 195 -20.21 1.69 0.81
C THR A 195 -21.31 0.65 0.55
N VAL A 196 -22.58 1.00 0.69
CA VAL A 196 -23.72 0.06 0.65
C VAL A 196 -24.67 0.29 -0.52
N ASP A 197 -24.40 1.26 -1.40
CA ASP A 197 -25.15 1.53 -2.63
C ASP A 197 -24.49 0.85 -3.85
#